data_fa92227910364c49edb597dd0463381d
#
_entry.id   fa92227910364c49edb597dd0463381d
#
_cell.length_a   1.000
_cell.length_b   1.000
_cell.length_c   1.000
_cell.angle_alpha   90.00
_cell.angle_beta   90.00
_cell.angle_gamma   90.00
#
_symmetry.space_group_name_H-M   'P 1'
#
loop_
_entity.id
_entity.type
_entity.pdbx_description
1 polymer ?
#
loop_
_entity_poly.entity_id
_entity_poly.type
_entity_poly.pdbx_seq_one_letter_code
_entity_poly.pdbx_strand_id
1 'polypeptide(L)'
;MGMILKRAAVLALAMLAAMGASARTISAAEYKERMIAGWIGQIAGVVWGAPTEFKFKGVIAPDSALREWVPSMINEGFDQDDLYVEMTFIETLDKYGLTVDIRQAGIDFANTRYKLWCANAAGRTNLRKGIAPPDSSHPAFNRYATAIDYQIEADFSGLISPGCPQRVLELGNLFGRLMNYGDGVYGGQFVGGMYAEAFFETNRVRIVEAGLACIPQESLYAQMVRDMLKWYRNDPKDWKLAWRCAKAKWRENSDYQKLSSGDIDVKINGAMVLLGFLWGGGDPENTIRIAARGGYDSDCNPSSAAGVLFTSLGLKNIPAKYYTALDRSKKFSFTAYDFPSLIEVCERLARKVVLKEGGKIRKDSNGKEIFIIPQNAPAPDGYDIAWAPVRPEGCRYTSEERARIRAK
;
A
#
# COMPACT_ATOMS: atom_id res chain seq x y z
N MET A 1 8.00 -25.31 -49.87
CA MET A 1 8.93 -24.41 -49.16
C MET A 1 8.22 -23.43 -48.22
N GLY A 2 7.05 -22.89 -48.52
CA GLY A 2 6.34 -21.94 -47.64
C GLY A 2 5.75 -22.49 -46.35
N MET A 3 5.42 -23.80 -46.27
CA MET A 3 4.81 -24.41 -45.11
C MET A 3 5.82 -24.81 -44.02
N ILE A 4 7.06 -25.09 -44.42
CA ILE A 4 8.17 -25.41 -43.51
C ILE A 4 8.68 -24.15 -42.81
N LEU A 5 8.74 -23.00 -43.52
CA LEU A 5 9.11 -21.70 -42.96
C LEU A 5 8.09 -21.17 -41.94
N LYS A 6 6.78 -21.41 -42.16
CA LYS A 6 5.75 -21.01 -41.20
C LYS A 6 5.80 -21.86 -39.90
N ARG A 7 6.12 -23.15 -40.01
CA ARG A 7 6.29 -24.02 -38.84
C ARG A 7 7.55 -23.69 -38.04
N ALA A 8 8.64 -23.32 -38.69
CA ALA A 8 9.86 -22.89 -38.04
C ALA A 8 9.68 -21.53 -37.32
N ALA A 9 8.93 -20.59 -37.91
CA ALA A 9 8.63 -19.31 -37.28
C ALA A 9 7.70 -19.46 -36.06
N VAL A 10 6.70 -20.37 -36.11
CA VAL A 10 5.81 -20.66 -34.98
C VAL A 10 6.56 -21.40 -33.87
N LEU A 11 7.49 -22.32 -34.20
CA LEU A 11 8.36 -22.96 -33.19
C LEU A 11 9.37 -21.97 -32.59
N ALA A 12 9.91 -21.04 -33.37
CA ALA A 12 10.80 -19.99 -32.84
C ALA A 12 10.06 -19.00 -31.95
N LEU A 13 8.81 -18.60 -32.27
CA LEU A 13 7.96 -17.82 -31.39
C LEU A 13 7.56 -18.58 -30.11
N ALA A 14 7.28 -19.89 -30.21
CA ALA A 14 6.99 -20.72 -29.06
C ALA A 14 8.25 -20.96 -28.17
N MET A 15 9.45 -21.01 -28.77
CA MET A 15 10.72 -21.06 -28.01
C MET A 15 11.11 -19.73 -27.40
N LEU A 16 10.75 -18.58 -27.98
CA LEU A 16 10.91 -17.28 -27.33
C LEU A 16 9.90 -17.08 -26.16
N ALA A 17 8.71 -17.66 -26.25
CA ALA A 17 7.77 -17.67 -25.11
C ALA A 17 8.16 -18.67 -24.01
N ALA A 18 9.06 -19.60 -24.29
CA ALA A 18 9.66 -20.52 -23.33
C ALA A 18 11.01 -20.06 -22.73
N MET A 19 11.47 -18.84 -23.03
CA MET A 19 12.50 -18.16 -22.25
C MET A 19 11.86 -17.80 -20.92
N GLY A 20 11.95 -18.75 -19.97
CA GLY A 20 11.32 -18.73 -18.66
C GLY A 20 11.51 -17.38 -17.99
N ALA A 21 10.41 -16.83 -17.50
CA ALA A 21 10.44 -15.65 -16.64
C ALA A 21 11.56 -15.87 -15.61
N SER A 22 12.56 -15.00 -15.64
CA SER A 22 13.72 -15.08 -14.74
C SER A 22 13.19 -14.99 -13.32
N ALA A 23 13.33 -16.06 -12.53
CA ALA A 23 12.89 -16.07 -11.16
C ALA A 23 13.82 -15.19 -10.32
N ARG A 24 13.26 -14.37 -9.43
CA ARG A 24 14.02 -13.67 -8.37
C ARG A 24 14.20 -14.59 -7.17
N THR A 25 15.27 -14.41 -6.45
CA THR A 25 15.53 -15.17 -5.23
C THR A 25 15.86 -14.24 -4.08
N ILE A 26 15.33 -14.55 -2.90
CA ILE A 26 15.66 -13.88 -1.64
C ILE A 26 15.72 -14.94 -0.54
N SER A 27 16.68 -14.86 0.38
CA SER A 27 16.67 -15.76 1.53
C SER A 27 15.51 -15.43 2.47
N ALA A 28 14.94 -16.44 3.14
CA ALA A 28 13.87 -16.21 4.11
C ALA A 28 14.31 -15.26 5.24
N ALA A 29 15.58 -15.31 5.62
CA ALA A 29 16.16 -14.40 6.61
C ALA A 29 16.25 -12.96 6.11
N GLU A 30 16.66 -12.75 4.86
CA GLU A 30 16.71 -11.41 4.25
C GLU A 30 15.29 -10.85 4.04
N TYR A 31 14.37 -11.67 3.54
CA TYR A 31 12.96 -11.29 3.44
C TYR A 31 12.44 -10.79 4.79
N LYS A 32 12.63 -11.57 5.87
CA LYS A 32 12.18 -11.21 7.22
C LYS A 32 12.82 -9.92 7.70
N GLU A 33 14.10 -9.74 7.48
CA GLU A 33 14.83 -8.53 7.85
C GLU A 33 14.29 -7.28 7.13
N ARG A 34 14.03 -7.37 5.82
CA ARG A 34 13.48 -6.28 5.03
C ARG A 34 12.01 -5.99 5.39
N MET A 35 11.22 -7.01 5.67
CA MET A 35 9.83 -6.87 6.13
C MET A 35 9.77 -6.19 7.50
N ILE A 36 10.64 -6.56 8.44
CA ILE A 36 10.79 -5.85 9.73
C ILE A 36 11.13 -4.38 9.50
N ALA A 37 12.06 -4.10 8.59
CA ALA A 37 12.44 -2.74 8.25
C ALA A 37 11.24 -1.92 7.72
N GLY A 38 10.43 -2.50 6.85
CA GLY A 38 9.23 -1.88 6.32
C GLY A 38 8.24 -1.47 7.42
N TRP A 39 7.93 -2.39 8.34
CA TRP A 39 7.07 -2.10 9.49
C TRP A 39 7.64 -0.99 10.39
N ILE A 40 8.95 -1.00 10.63
CA ILE A 40 9.61 0.06 11.41
C ILE A 40 9.52 1.41 10.68
N GLY A 41 9.70 1.42 9.36
CA GLY A 41 9.58 2.63 8.55
C GLY A 41 8.19 3.24 8.61
N GLN A 42 7.17 2.40 8.49
CA GLN A 42 5.78 2.80 8.62
C GLN A 42 5.50 3.40 10.01
N ILE A 43 5.88 2.71 11.09
CA ILE A 43 5.71 3.22 12.46
C ILE A 43 6.49 4.54 12.66
N ALA A 44 7.73 4.63 12.20
CA ALA A 44 8.53 5.84 12.36
C ALA A 44 7.94 7.03 11.59
N GLY A 45 7.44 6.79 10.38
CA GLY A 45 6.81 7.82 9.54
C GLY A 45 5.55 8.38 10.16
N VAL A 46 4.61 7.52 10.56
CA VAL A 46 3.33 7.96 11.14
C VAL A 46 3.54 8.73 12.42
N VAL A 47 4.39 8.25 13.30
CA VAL A 47 4.66 8.89 14.60
C VAL A 47 5.34 10.25 14.44
N TRP A 48 6.28 10.36 13.50
CA TRP A 48 7.00 11.62 13.33
C TRP A 48 6.12 12.69 12.68
N GLY A 49 5.23 12.30 11.78
CA GLY A 49 4.29 13.18 11.12
C GLY A 49 3.07 13.59 11.94
N ALA A 50 2.59 12.74 12.85
CA ALA A 50 1.36 12.93 13.62
C ALA A 50 1.15 14.33 14.25
N PRO A 51 2.17 15.01 14.81
CA PRO A 51 1.98 16.36 15.35
C PRO A 51 1.57 17.40 14.32
N THR A 52 1.74 17.14 13.03
CA THR A 52 1.44 18.08 11.93
C THR A 52 0.20 17.70 11.12
N GLU A 53 -0.43 16.56 11.40
CA GLU A 53 -1.59 16.03 10.70
C GLU A 53 -2.67 17.10 10.52
N PHE A 54 -3.08 17.34 9.27
CA PHE A 54 -4.07 18.35 8.82
C PHE A 54 -3.87 19.79 9.33
N LYS A 55 -2.72 20.12 9.93
CA LYS A 55 -2.42 21.51 10.36
C LYS A 55 -1.90 22.39 9.22
N PHE A 56 -1.27 21.78 8.21
CA PHE A 56 -0.65 22.47 7.08
C PHE A 56 -1.31 22.05 5.77
N LYS A 57 -2.57 22.49 5.55
CA LYS A 57 -3.31 22.19 4.33
C LYS A 57 -3.00 23.23 3.27
N GLY A 58 -2.47 22.78 2.13
CA GLY A 58 -2.13 23.67 1.02
C GLY A 58 -0.96 24.62 1.27
N VAL A 59 -0.15 24.36 2.31
CA VAL A 59 1.11 25.05 2.62
C VAL A 59 2.17 24.04 3.04
N ILE A 60 3.42 24.33 2.72
CA ILE A 60 4.55 23.52 3.19
C ILE A 60 4.74 23.79 4.69
N ALA A 61 4.74 22.74 5.50
CA ALA A 61 5.03 22.87 6.91
C ALA A 61 6.47 23.39 7.13
N PRO A 62 6.66 24.38 8.03
CA PRO A 62 8.00 24.82 8.37
C PRO A 62 8.79 23.68 9.02
N ASP A 63 10.10 23.69 8.89
CA ASP A 63 10.94 22.64 9.46
C ASP A 63 10.79 22.50 10.97
N SER A 64 10.59 23.63 11.64
CA SER A 64 10.36 23.72 13.09
C SER A 64 9.03 23.15 13.57
N ALA A 65 8.10 22.80 12.66
CA ALA A 65 6.85 22.12 13.02
C ALA A 65 7.06 20.64 13.35
N LEU A 66 8.13 20.04 12.84
CA LEU A 66 8.51 18.67 13.16
C LEU A 66 9.43 18.65 14.38
N ARG A 67 9.05 17.88 15.38
CA ARG A 67 9.89 17.64 16.55
C ARG A 67 11.16 16.87 16.19
N GLU A 68 12.21 17.02 16.98
CA GLU A 68 13.39 16.16 16.85
C GLU A 68 13.04 14.72 17.19
N TRP A 69 13.59 13.77 16.41
CA TRP A 69 13.37 12.35 16.67
C TRP A 69 14.12 11.89 17.91
N VAL A 70 13.40 11.31 18.86
CA VAL A 70 13.97 10.55 19.98
C VAL A 70 13.51 9.08 19.89
N PRO A 71 14.38 8.10 20.21
CA PRO A 71 14.09 6.67 19.97
C PRO A 71 12.81 6.16 20.61
N SER A 72 12.41 6.69 21.78
CA SER A 72 11.18 6.28 22.47
C SER A 72 9.88 6.61 21.73
N MET A 73 9.93 7.59 20.81
CA MET A 73 8.77 7.99 19.98
C MET A 73 8.19 6.81 19.19
N ILE A 74 9.02 5.84 18.78
CA ILE A 74 8.53 4.67 18.04
C ILE A 74 7.35 3.98 18.73
N ASN A 75 7.25 4.08 20.06
CA ASN A 75 6.18 3.44 20.84
C ASN A 75 4.86 4.22 20.82
N GLU A 76 4.81 5.41 20.23
CA GLU A 76 3.57 6.15 19.99
C GLU A 76 2.77 5.55 18.83
N GLY A 77 3.43 4.75 17.95
CA GLY A 77 2.80 4.12 16.79
C GLY A 77 1.80 3.02 17.11
N PHE A 78 1.80 2.47 18.34
CA PHE A 78 0.89 1.37 18.68
C PHE A 78 -0.60 1.74 18.68
N ASP A 79 -0.94 3.01 18.65
CA ASP A 79 -2.31 3.53 18.68
C ASP A 79 -2.73 4.19 17.34
N GLN A 80 -1.93 4.04 16.28
CA GLN A 80 -2.16 4.65 14.96
C GLN A 80 -3.07 3.78 14.09
N ASP A 81 -4.03 4.43 13.38
CA ASP A 81 -5.00 3.73 12.55
C ASP A 81 -4.39 3.10 11.30
N ASP A 82 -3.40 3.71 10.67
CA ASP A 82 -2.59 3.07 9.62
C ASP A 82 -2.24 1.62 9.98
N LEU A 83 -1.86 1.38 11.24
CA LEU A 83 -1.36 0.09 11.70
C LEU A 83 -2.48 -0.85 12.12
N TYR A 84 -3.41 -0.42 13.01
CA TYR A 84 -4.39 -1.36 13.53
C TYR A 84 -5.47 -1.74 12.51
N VAL A 85 -5.77 -0.89 11.53
CA VAL A 85 -6.76 -1.24 10.50
C VAL A 85 -6.20 -2.31 9.56
N GLU A 86 -4.98 -2.14 9.04
CA GLU A 86 -4.39 -3.17 8.18
C GLU A 86 -4.15 -4.50 8.92
N MET A 87 -3.90 -4.48 10.24
CA MET A 87 -3.82 -5.70 11.05
C MET A 87 -5.15 -6.45 11.12
N THR A 88 -6.29 -5.78 10.98
CA THR A 88 -7.60 -6.45 10.79
C THR A 88 -7.63 -7.27 9.51
N PHE A 89 -7.03 -6.77 8.44
CA PHE A 89 -6.92 -7.50 7.17
C PHE A 89 -5.97 -8.70 7.28
N ILE A 90 -4.85 -8.50 7.99
CA ILE A 90 -3.90 -9.59 8.30
C ILE A 90 -4.60 -10.70 9.12
N GLU A 91 -5.37 -10.34 10.13
CA GLU A 91 -6.14 -11.29 10.95
C GLU A 91 -7.14 -12.08 10.12
N THR A 92 -7.86 -11.42 9.22
CA THR A 92 -8.78 -12.07 8.28
C THR A 92 -8.04 -13.09 7.40
N LEU A 93 -6.87 -12.72 6.85
CA LEU A 93 -6.04 -13.63 6.05
C LEU A 93 -5.46 -14.78 6.87
N ASP A 94 -5.06 -14.54 8.10
CA ASP A 94 -4.53 -15.59 8.96
C ASP A 94 -5.61 -16.63 9.31
N LYS A 95 -6.81 -16.17 9.57
CA LYS A 95 -7.96 -16.98 9.97
C LYS A 95 -8.55 -17.79 8.80
N TYR A 96 -8.73 -17.18 7.64
CA TYR A 96 -9.46 -17.81 6.52
C TYR A 96 -8.55 -18.18 5.34
N GLY A 97 -7.29 -17.73 5.34
CA GLY A 97 -6.33 -17.95 4.27
C GLY A 97 -6.49 -16.99 3.09
N LEU A 98 -5.63 -17.19 2.08
CA LEU A 98 -5.53 -16.30 0.90
C LEU A 98 -6.69 -16.45 -0.09
N THR A 99 -7.68 -17.31 0.18
CA THR A 99 -8.86 -17.54 -0.65
C THR A 99 -10.14 -17.02 -0.01
N VAL A 100 -10.02 -16.26 1.08
CA VAL A 100 -11.16 -15.60 1.72
C VAL A 100 -11.88 -14.70 0.71
N ASP A 101 -13.20 -14.74 0.72
CA ASP A 101 -14.00 -13.89 -0.15
C ASP A 101 -14.23 -12.49 0.45
N ILE A 102 -14.55 -11.55 -0.42
CA ILE A 102 -14.73 -10.14 -0.05
C ILE A 102 -15.92 -9.94 0.92
N ARG A 103 -16.91 -10.82 0.89
CA ARG A 103 -18.08 -10.73 1.78
C ARG A 103 -17.69 -11.06 3.22
N GLN A 104 -16.85 -12.11 3.39
CA GLN A 104 -16.30 -12.44 4.70
C GLN A 104 -15.38 -11.35 5.23
N ALA A 105 -14.49 -10.79 4.39
CA ALA A 105 -13.65 -9.67 4.75
C ALA A 105 -14.50 -8.46 5.20
N GLY A 106 -15.59 -8.18 4.50
CA GLY A 106 -16.53 -7.14 4.88
C GLY A 106 -17.25 -7.40 6.22
N ILE A 107 -17.59 -8.66 6.54
CA ILE A 107 -18.15 -9.02 7.85
C ILE A 107 -17.15 -8.76 8.97
N ASP A 108 -15.90 -9.17 8.79
CA ASP A 108 -14.85 -8.96 9.78
C ASP A 108 -14.60 -7.45 10.00
N PHE A 109 -14.49 -6.67 8.92
CA PHE A 109 -14.35 -5.23 9.00
C PHE A 109 -15.58 -4.55 9.64
N ALA A 110 -16.80 -4.99 9.34
CA ALA A 110 -18.02 -4.50 9.98
C ALA A 110 -18.03 -4.72 11.49
N ASN A 111 -17.39 -5.78 11.98
CA ASN A 111 -17.32 -6.13 13.40
C ASN A 111 -16.24 -5.38 14.18
N THR A 112 -15.37 -4.61 13.54
CA THR A 112 -14.37 -3.80 14.23
C THR A 112 -15.00 -2.72 15.09
N ARG A 113 -14.33 -2.32 16.18
CA ARG A 113 -14.88 -1.38 17.17
C ARG A 113 -14.09 -0.09 17.34
N TYR A 114 -12.95 0.02 16.69
CA TYR A 114 -12.15 1.24 16.73
C TYR A 114 -12.82 2.38 15.97
N LYS A 115 -12.39 3.60 16.25
CA LYS A 115 -12.86 4.80 15.54
C LYS A 115 -12.34 4.78 14.11
N LEU A 116 -13.15 5.22 13.18
CA LEU A 116 -12.83 5.34 11.76
C LEU A 116 -13.31 6.68 11.21
N TRP A 117 -12.70 7.10 10.11
CA TRP A 117 -13.02 8.35 9.42
C TRP A 117 -13.34 8.07 7.96
N CYS A 118 -13.66 9.07 7.21
CA CYS A 118 -13.80 9.14 5.75
C CYS A 118 -14.37 7.87 5.09
N ALA A 119 -13.62 7.26 4.17
CA ALA A 119 -14.09 6.12 3.40
C ALA A 119 -14.28 4.88 4.30
N ASN A 120 -13.41 4.67 5.26
CA ASN A 120 -13.51 3.61 6.24
C ASN A 120 -14.81 3.67 7.06
N ALA A 121 -15.12 4.84 7.62
CA ALA A 121 -16.33 5.03 8.42
C ALA A 121 -17.60 4.82 7.59
N ALA A 122 -17.62 5.35 6.37
CA ALA A 122 -18.75 5.19 5.46
C ALA A 122 -18.90 3.73 4.99
N GLY A 123 -17.80 3.08 4.57
CA GLY A 123 -17.79 1.67 4.16
C GLY A 123 -18.29 0.76 5.28
N ARG A 124 -17.71 0.89 6.49
CA ARG A 124 -18.17 0.09 7.65
C ARG A 124 -19.63 0.34 7.99
N THR A 125 -20.10 1.58 7.89
CA THR A 125 -21.51 1.91 8.12
C THR A 125 -22.41 1.22 7.09
N ASN A 126 -22.01 1.19 5.81
CA ASN A 126 -22.74 0.53 4.75
C ASN A 126 -22.81 -0.99 4.97
N LEU A 127 -21.69 -1.61 5.32
CA LEU A 127 -21.63 -3.04 5.65
C LEU A 127 -22.59 -3.38 6.80
N ARG A 128 -22.60 -2.59 7.87
CA ARG A 128 -23.52 -2.75 9.03
C ARG A 128 -24.99 -2.58 8.64
N LYS A 129 -25.28 -1.73 7.65
CA LYS A 129 -26.64 -1.58 7.08
C LYS A 129 -27.02 -2.72 6.14
N GLY A 130 -26.12 -3.66 5.89
CA GLY A 130 -26.36 -4.83 5.03
C GLY A 130 -26.05 -4.59 3.56
N ILE A 131 -25.42 -3.46 3.20
CA ILE A 131 -24.87 -3.25 1.85
C ILE A 131 -23.56 -4.06 1.79
N ALA A 132 -23.57 -5.13 1.01
CA ALA A 132 -22.40 -5.98 0.89
C ALA A 132 -21.36 -5.39 -0.09
N PRO A 133 -20.06 -5.73 0.03
CA PRO A 133 -19.08 -5.31 -0.96
C PRO A 133 -19.35 -6.01 -2.32
N PRO A 134 -18.95 -5.39 -3.45
CA PRO A 134 -18.23 -4.13 -3.53
C PRO A 134 -19.10 -2.87 -3.38
N ASP A 135 -20.42 -2.99 -3.31
CA ASP A 135 -21.34 -1.85 -3.24
C ASP A 135 -21.11 -0.98 -1.98
N SER A 136 -20.58 -1.55 -0.88
CA SER A 136 -20.29 -0.78 0.33
C SER A 136 -19.33 0.38 0.11
N SER A 137 -18.45 0.27 -0.87
CA SER A 137 -17.47 1.28 -1.26
C SER A 137 -17.93 2.20 -2.39
N HIS A 138 -18.99 1.81 -3.10
CA HIS A 138 -19.42 2.50 -4.32
C HIS A 138 -19.78 3.97 -4.06
N PRO A 139 -19.44 4.93 -4.97
CA PRO A 139 -19.71 6.36 -4.80
C PRO A 139 -21.16 6.71 -4.50
N ALA A 140 -22.12 5.90 -4.94
CA ALA A 140 -23.54 6.09 -4.61
C ALA A 140 -23.84 5.91 -3.11
N PHE A 141 -23.01 5.21 -2.37
CA PHE A 141 -23.17 4.91 -0.94
C PHE A 141 -22.03 5.45 -0.08
N ASN A 142 -20.90 5.81 -0.70
CA ASN A 142 -19.71 6.32 -0.01
C ASN A 142 -19.16 7.56 -0.71
N ARG A 143 -19.49 8.76 -0.20
CA ARG A 143 -19.01 10.02 -0.76
C ARG A 143 -17.49 10.22 -0.64
N TYR A 144 -16.82 9.44 0.18
CA TYR A 144 -15.37 9.48 0.38
C TYR A 144 -14.64 8.36 -0.37
N ALA A 145 -15.28 7.77 -1.39
CA ALA A 145 -14.75 6.62 -2.12
C ALA A 145 -13.33 6.81 -2.69
N THR A 146 -12.90 8.07 -2.91
CA THR A 146 -11.55 8.44 -3.39
C THR A 146 -10.63 8.99 -2.29
N ALA A 147 -11.00 8.86 -1.02
CA ALA A 147 -10.11 9.20 0.10
C ALA A 147 -8.99 8.16 0.25
N ILE A 148 -7.99 8.51 1.04
CA ILE A 148 -6.74 7.75 1.16
C ILE A 148 -6.86 6.44 1.94
N ASP A 149 -8.00 6.12 2.55
CA ASP A 149 -8.11 5.11 3.60
C ASP A 149 -7.41 3.79 3.22
N TYR A 150 -7.72 3.20 2.06
CA TYR A 150 -7.02 1.98 1.67
C TYR A 150 -5.55 2.22 1.30
N GLN A 151 -5.16 3.40 0.83
CA GLN A 151 -3.75 3.69 0.52
C GLN A 151 -2.87 3.57 1.76
N ILE A 152 -3.33 4.05 2.91
CA ILE A 152 -2.58 4.05 4.17
C ILE A 152 -2.62 2.69 4.90
N GLU A 153 -3.48 1.80 4.47
CA GLU A 153 -3.72 0.48 5.07
C GLU A 153 -3.29 -0.67 4.16
N ALA A 154 -2.60 -0.37 3.05
CA ALA A 154 -2.23 -1.35 2.03
C ALA A 154 -0.79 -1.86 2.16
N ASP A 155 -0.01 -1.29 3.06
CA ASP A 155 1.42 -1.57 3.23
C ASP A 155 1.68 -3.06 3.49
N PHE A 156 0.84 -3.71 4.31
CA PHE A 156 0.90 -5.16 4.55
C PHE A 156 0.81 -5.97 3.26
N SER A 157 0.03 -5.49 2.27
CA SER A 157 -0.21 -6.24 1.04
C SER A 157 1.08 -6.48 0.26
N GLY A 158 1.95 -5.47 0.21
CA GLY A 158 3.28 -5.59 -0.39
C GLY A 158 4.27 -6.30 0.54
N LEU A 159 4.22 -6.03 1.84
CA LEU A 159 5.11 -6.66 2.83
C LEU A 159 4.97 -8.19 2.88
N ILE A 160 3.76 -8.73 2.67
CA ILE A 160 3.54 -10.19 2.58
C ILE A 160 3.65 -10.75 1.17
N SER A 161 3.90 -9.90 0.16
CA SER A 161 3.91 -10.27 -1.26
C SER A 161 5.23 -9.92 -1.96
N PRO A 162 6.41 -10.32 -1.43
CA PRO A 162 7.71 -9.96 -2.00
C PRO A 162 7.81 -10.40 -3.45
N GLY A 163 7.98 -9.45 -4.39
CA GLY A 163 8.07 -9.72 -5.82
C GLY A 163 6.81 -10.33 -6.46
N CYS A 164 5.67 -10.29 -5.79
CA CYS A 164 4.40 -10.85 -6.24
C CYS A 164 3.34 -9.74 -6.45
N PRO A 165 3.50 -8.83 -7.44
CA PRO A 165 2.63 -7.68 -7.62
C PRO A 165 1.17 -8.07 -7.93
N GLN A 166 0.93 -9.20 -8.61
CA GLN A 166 -0.45 -9.67 -8.87
C GLN A 166 -1.21 -9.94 -7.57
N ARG A 167 -0.52 -10.46 -6.53
CA ARG A 167 -1.14 -10.66 -5.22
C ARG A 167 -1.54 -9.35 -4.55
N VAL A 168 -0.74 -8.29 -4.72
CA VAL A 168 -1.09 -6.94 -4.23
C VAL A 168 -2.40 -6.45 -4.86
N LEU A 169 -2.60 -6.66 -6.16
CA LEU A 169 -3.84 -6.30 -6.85
C LEU A 169 -5.04 -7.06 -6.26
N GLU A 170 -4.90 -8.36 -6.07
CA GLU A 170 -5.97 -9.21 -5.51
C GLU A 170 -6.33 -8.80 -4.06
N LEU A 171 -5.33 -8.47 -3.23
CA LEU A 171 -5.55 -7.96 -1.89
C LEU A 171 -6.21 -6.57 -1.90
N GLY A 172 -5.86 -5.71 -2.87
CA GLY A 172 -6.52 -4.43 -3.09
C GLY A 172 -7.99 -4.59 -3.48
N ASN A 173 -8.29 -5.56 -4.34
CA ASN A 173 -9.68 -5.87 -4.69
C ASN A 173 -10.46 -6.49 -3.53
N LEU A 174 -9.78 -7.25 -2.66
CA LEU A 174 -10.39 -7.87 -1.49
C LEU A 174 -10.71 -6.88 -0.39
N PHE A 175 -9.73 -6.05 0.02
CA PHE A 175 -9.86 -5.17 1.18
C PHE A 175 -10.17 -3.73 0.80
N GLY A 176 -9.55 -3.20 -0.24
CA GLY A 176 -9.78 -1.81 -0.68
C GLY A 176 -11.22 -1.57 -1.11
N ARG A 177 -11.86 -2.56 -1.74
CA ARG A 177 -13.28 -2.46 -2.15
C ARG A 177 -14.30 -2.64 -1.01
N LEU A 178 -13.86 -2.69 0.24
CA LEU A 178 -14.74 -2.56 1.40
C LEU A 178 -15.15 -1.10 1.64
N MET A 179 -14.24 -0.15 1.33
CA MET A 179 -14.40 1.28 1.63
C MET A 179 -14.08 2.21 0.47
N ASN A 180 -13.18 1.86 -0.44
CA ASN A 180 -12.73 2.71 -1.54
C ASN A 180 -13.17 2.22 -2.92
N TYR A 181 -13.20 3.14 -3.90
CA TYR A 181 -13.56 2.88 -5.29
C TYR A 181 -12.60 3.64 -6.23
N GLY A 182 -12.30 3.05 -7.41
CA GLY A 182 -11.45 3.68 -8.41
C GLY A 182 -10.08 4.10 -7.85
N ASP A 183 -9.71 5.36 -8.04
CA ASP A 183 -8.41 5.89 -7.60
C ASP A 183 -8.12 5.64 -6.11
N GLY A 184 -9.15 5.56 -5.25
CA GLY A 184 -8.99 5.22 -3.84
C GLY A 184 -8.44 3.81 -3.60
N VAL A 185 -8.83 2.84 -4.42
CA VAL A 185 -8.27 1.48 -4.40
C VAL A 185 -6.88 1.47 -5.03
N TYR A 186 -6.71 2.20 -6.14
CA TYR A 186 -5.45 2.21 -6.88
C TYR A 186 -4.30 2.82 -6.08
N GLY A 187 -4.58 3.79 -5.21
CA GLY A 187 -3.57 4.31 -4.28
C GLY A 187 -2.93 3.22 -3.42
N GLY A 188 -3.74 2.33 -2.85
CA GLY A 188 -3.24 1.19 -2.06
C GLY A 188 -2.53 0.14 -2.91
N GLN A 189 -3.08 -0.21 -4.08
CA GLN A 189 -2.42 -1.14 -5.01
C GLN A 189 -1.07 -0.60 -5.48
N PHE A 190 -0.96 0.70 -5.70
CA PHE A 190 0.29 1.37 -6.03
C PHE A 190 1.32 1.28 -4.89
N VAL A 191 0.94 1.63 -3.67
CA VAL A 191 1.83 1.58 -2.49
C VAL A 191 2.27 0.14 -2.23
N GLY A 192 1.33 -0.82 -2.19
CA GLY A 192 1.66 -2.23 -2.03
C GLY A 192 2.58 -2.75 -3.14
N GLY A 193 2.38 -2.30 -4.40
CA GLY A 193 3.26 -2.62 -5.53
C GLY A 193 4.69 -2.10 -5.34
N MET A 194 4.85 -0.87 -4.81
CA MET A 194 6.17 -0.34 -4.43
C MET A 194 6.84 -1.19 -3.36
N TYR A 195 6.12 -1.60 -2.31
CA TYR A 195 6.66 -2.50 -1.28
C TYR A 195 7.09 -3.86 -1.85
N ALA A 196 6.26 -4.47 -2.69
CA ALA A 196 6.58 -5.77 -3.30
C ALA A 196 7.88 -5.73 -4.10
N GLU A 197 8.15 -4.63 -4.82
CA GLU A 197 9.39 -4.43 -5.58
C GLU A 197 10.57 -4.07 -4.68
N ALA A 198 10.35 -3.33 -3.59
CA ALA A 198 11.40 -2.86 -2.68
C ALA A 198 12.21 -3.98 -2.00
N PHE A 199 11.72 -5.23 -2.00
CA PHE A 199 12.49 -6.39 -1.57
C PHE A 199 13.67 -6.70 -2.49
N PHE A 200 13.68 -6.22 -3.72
CA PHE A 200 14.64 -6.59 -4.77
C PHE A 200 15.31 -5.38 -5.44
N GLU A 201 14.75 -4.20 -5.29
CA GLU A 201 15.18 -2.99 -5.98
C GLU A 201 15.48 -1.87 -4.97
N THR A 202 16.51 -1.08 -5.24
CA THR A 202 16.89 0.09 -4.44
C THR A 202 16.78 1.41 -5.21
N ASN A 203 16.65 1.33 -6.54
CA ASN A 203 16.41 2.50 -7.37
C ASN A 203 14.98 2.98 -7.18
N ARG A 204 14.81 4.13 -6.55
CA ARG A 204 13.52 4.71 -6.20
C ARG A 204 12.60 4.92 -7.42
N VAL A 205 13.14 5.33 -8.57
CA VAL A 205 12.34 5.50 -9.79
C VAL A 205 11.78 4.16 -10.25
N ARG A 206 12.58 3.09 -10.24
CA ARG A 206 12.13 1.75 -10.62
C ARG A 206 11.10 1.18 -9.66
N ILE A 207 11.25 1.43 -8.36
CA ILE A 207 10.23 1.05 -7.36
C ILE A 207 8.91 1.75 -7.65
N VAL A 208 8.92 3.06 -7.96
CA VAL A 208 7.71 3.81 -8.33
C VAL A 208 7.12 3.30 -9.65
N GLU A 209 7.94 2.98 -10.64
CA GLU A 209 7.48 2.41 -11.92
C GLU A 209 6.85 1.03 -11.74
N ALA A 210 7.36 0.21 -10.81
CA ALA A 210 6.75 -1.08 -10.46
C ALA A 210 5.39 -0.91 -9.78
N GLY A 211 5.25 0.04 -8.85
CA GLY A 211 3.95 0.41 -8.29
C GLY A 211 2.98 0.91 -9.36
N LEU A 212 3.44 1.75 -10.28
CA LEU A 212 2.64 2.26 -11.40
C LEU A 212 2.13 1.14 -12.31
N ALA A 213 2.89 0.06 -12.50
CA ALA A 213 2.45 -1.11 -13.26
C ALA A 213 1.29 -1.87 -12.59
N CYS A 214 1.06 -1.67 -11.31
CA CYS A 214 -0.01 -2.33 -10.54
C CYS A 214 -1.39 -1.68 -10.67
N ILE A 215 -1.52 -0.58 -11.41
CA ILE A 215 -2.78 0.17 -11.49
C ILE A 215 -3.17 0.48 -12.94
N PRO A 216 -4.48 0.72 -13.23
CA PRO A 216 -4.92 1.12 -14.56
C PRO A 216 -4.21 2.38 -15.05
N GLN A 217 -3.61 2.31 -16.25
CA GLN A 217 -2.75 3.37 -16.76
C GLN A 217 -3.51 4.65 -17.11
N GLU A 218 -4.81 4.55 -17.35
CA GLU A 218 -5.73 5.65 -17.64
C GLU A 218 -6.20 6.40 -16.38
N SER A 219 -6.00 5.82 -15.20
CA SER A 219 -6.47 6.38 -13.93
C SER A 219 -5.85 7.74 -13.64
N LEU A 220 -6.57 8.58 -12.89
CA LEU A 220 -6.01 9.87 -12.46
C LEU A 220 -4.85 9.68 -11.49
N TYR A 221 -4.89 8.62 -10.68
CA TYR A 221 -3.77 8.29 -9.81
C TYR A 221 -2.50 7.96 -10.62
N ALA A 222 -2.62 7.16 -11.69
CA ALA A 222 -1.49 6.87 -12.58
C ALA A 222 -0.95 8.12 -13.28
N GLN A 223 -1.83 9.05 -13.64
CA GLN A 223 -1.42 10.34 -14.19
C GLN A 223 -0.65 11.18 -13.16
N MET A 224 -1.10 11.19 -11.91
CA MET A 224 -0.41 11.87 -10.80
C MET A 224 0.99 11.28 -10.62
N VAL A 225 1.13 9.97 -10.58
CA VAL A 225 2.44 9.30 -10.45
C VAL A 225 3.38 9.68 -11.60
N ARG A 226 2.89 9.70 -12.85
CA ARG A 226 3.68 10.13 -14.01
C ARG A 226 4.12 11.59 -13.93
N ASP A 227 3.26 12.47 -13.42
CA ASP A 227 3.63 13.87 -13.19
C ASP A 227 4.76 13.97 -12.15
N MET A 228 4.65 13.28 -11.01
CA MET A 228 5.68 13.27 -9.98
C MET A 228 7.02 12.74 -10.53
N LEU A 229 7.00 11.65 -11.29
CA LEU A 229 8.20 11.13 -11.95
C LEU A 229 8.79 12.12 -12.95
N LYS A 230 7.95 12.81 -13.73
CA LYS A 230 8.38 13.85 -14.68
C LYS A 230 9.04 15.01 -13.95
N TRP A 231 8.42 15.52 -12.88
CA TRP A 231 9.01 16.64 -12.12
C TRP A 231 10.29 16.22 -11.42
N TYR A 232 10.37 15.01 -10.89
CA TYR A 232 11.61 14.50 -10.30
C TYR A 232 12.76 14.39 -11.31
N ARG A 233 12.49 13.88 -12.52
CA ARG A 233 13.50 13.78 -13.57
C ARG A 233 13.98 15.16 -14.06
N ASN A 234 13.09 16.16 -14.05
CA ASN A 234 13.43 17.53 -14.46
C ASN A 234 14.26 18.25 -13.38
N ASP A 235 13.91 18.11 -12.13
CA ASP A 235 14.64 18.68 -11.00
C ASP A 235 14.59 17.78 -9.76
N PRO A 236 15.59 16.92 -9.55
CA PRO A 236 15.65 16.04 -8.39
C PRO A 236 16.06 16.75 -7.09
N LYS A 237 16.29 18.06 -7.11
CA LYS A 237 16.75 18.83 -5.94
C LYS A 237 15.68 19.73 -5.35
N ASP A 238 14.80 20.33 -6.16
CA ASP A 238 13.75 21.23 -5.69
C ASP A 238 12.42 20.50 -5.45
N TRP A 239 12.30 19.82 -4.33
CA TRP A 239 11.04 19.22 -3.91
C TRP A 239 9.92 20.25 -3.67
N LYS A 240 10.27 21.51 -3.33
CA LYS A 240 9.28 22.57 -3.11
C LYS A 240 8.62 23.00 -4.41
N LEU A 241 9.36 22.99 -5.52
CA LEU A 241 8.79 23.22 -6.85
C LEU A 241 7.82 22.08 -7.21
N ALA A 242 8.23 20.83 -7.03
CA ALA A 242 7.38 19.67 -7.27
C ALA A 242 6.10 19.71 -6.41
N TRP A 243 6.21 20.08 -5.13
CA TRP A 243 5.07 20.30 -4.25
C TRP A 243 4.10 21.36 -4.79
N ARG A 244 4.60 22.53 -5.24
CA ARG A 244 3.76 23.58 -5.85
C ARG A 244 3.02 23.09 -7.10
N CYS A 245 3.71 22.34 -7.95
CA CYS A 245 3.13 21.74 -9.14
C CYS A 245 2.04 20.71 -8.78
N ALA A 246 2.30 19.85 -7.80
CA ALA A 246 1.33 18.87 -7.32
C ALA A 246 0.08 19.54 -6.74
N LYS A 247 0.25 20.53 -5.87
CA LYS A 247 -0.85 21.32 -5.32
C LYS A 247 -1.67 21.97 -6.43
N ALA A 248 -1.03 22.71 -7.33
CA ALA A 248 -1.72 23.44 -8.40
C ALA A 248 -2.54 22.49 -9.30
N LYS A 249 -2.01 21.33 -9.67
CA LYS A 249 -2.72 20.38 -10.54
C LYS A 249 -3.68 19.48 -9.78
N TRP A 250 -3.21 18.83 -8.73
CA TRP A 250 -3.92 17.72 -8.08
C TRP A 250 -4.79 18.14 -6.90
N ARG A 251 -4.69 19.40 -6.43
CA ARG A 251 -5.53 19.92 -5.34
C ARG A 251 -6.35 21.16 -5.71
N GLU A 252 -5.88 22.01 -6.60
CA GLU A 252 -6.53 23.30 -6.89
C GLU A 252 -7.18 23.36 -8.28
N ASN A 253 -6.75 22.54 -9.24
CA ASN A 253 -7.33 22.55 -10.58
C ASN A 253 -8.72 21.88 -10.57
N SER A 254 -9.75 22.62 -10.96
CA SER A 254 -11.15 22.18 -10.97
C SER A 254 -11.40 20.93 -11.83
N ASP A 255 -10.63 20.72 -12.90
CA ASP A 255 -10.80 19.56 -13.78
C ASP A 255 -10.44 18.25 -13.08
N TYR A 256 -9.51 18.30 -12.12
CA TYR A 256 -9.07 17.16 -11.33
C TYR A 256 -9.78 17.06 -9.97
N GLN A 257 -10.63 18.06 -9.63
CA GLN A 257 -11.38 18.10 -8.38
C GLN A 257 -12.82 17.59 -8.51
N LYS A 258 -13.28 17.22 -9.71
CA LYS A 258 -14.68 16.79 -9.96
C LYS A 258 -15.17 15.66 -9.05
N LEU A 259 -14.24 14.91 -8.46
CA LEU A 259 -14.51 13.89 -7.44
C LEU A 259 -13.30 13.75 -6.53
N SER A 260 -12.99 14.82 -5.88
CA SER A 260 -11.93 14.82 -4.87
C SER A 260 -12.56 14.75 -3.49
N SER A 261 -11.97 13.95 -2.63
CA SER A 261 -12.26 13.95 -1.19
C SER A 261 -11.60 15.14 -0.47
N GLY A 262 -11.17 16.18 -1.19
CA GLY A 262 -10.58 17.39 -0.64
C GLY A 262 -9.15 17.16 -0.13
N ASP A 263 -8.88 17.56 1.12
CA ASP A 263 -7.56 17.44 1.72
C ASP A 263 -7.19 15.98 2.06
N ILE A 264 -8.19 15.08 2.12
CA ILE A 264 -8.02 13.65 2.33
C ILE A 264 -8.01 12.84 1.01
N ASP A 265 -8.00 13.51 -0.15
CA ASP A 265 -8.01 12.85 -1.45
C ASP A 265 -6.73 12.06 -1.69
N VAL A 266 -6.89 10.85 -2.23
CA VAL A 266 -5.81 9.90 -2.46
C VAL A 266 -4.71 10.42 -3.39
N LYS A 267 -5.05 11.26 -4.38
CA LYS A 267 -4.09 11.77 -5.37
C LYS A 267 -3.12 12.78 -4.75
N ILE A 268 -3.62 13.77 -4.00
CA ILE A 268 -2.72 14.76 -3.39
C ILE A 268 -1.88 14.10 -2.29
N ASN A 269 -2.43 13.19 -1.52
CA ASN A 269 -1.68 12.46 -0.48
C ASN A 269 -0.68 11.48 -1.10
N GLY A 270 -1.05 10.75 -2.14
CA GLY A 270 -0.10 9.93 -2.92
C GLY A 270 1.04 10.74 -3.52
N ALA A 271 0.78 11.99 -3.96
CA ALA A 271 1.84 12.90 -4.39
C ALA A 271 2.78 13.27 -3.23
N MET A 272 2.29 13.41 -1.98
CA MET A 272 3.15 13.68 -0.82
C MET A 272 3.98 12.45 -0.41
N VAL A 273 3.42 11.23 -0.51
CA VAL A 273 4.21 9.98 -0.39
C VAL A 273 5.38 9.99 -1.35
N LEU A 274 5.12 10.24 -2.65
CA LEU A 274 6.15 10.29 -3.68
C LEU A 274 7.12 11.45 -3.51
N LEU A 275 6.67 12.58 -2.97
CA LEU A 275 7.54 13.71 -2.67
C LEU A 275 8.65 13.31 -1.68
N GLY A 276 8.28 12.68 -0.56
CA GLY A 276 9.24 12.17 0.40
C GLY A 276 10.12 11.07 -0.18
N PHE A 277 9.51 10.07 -0.82
CA PHE A 277 10.21 8.90 -1.34
C PHE A 277 11.25 9.25 -2.42
N LEU A 278 10.91 10.11 -3.38
CA LEU A 278 11.80 10.48 -4.48
C LEU A 278 12.84 11.53 -4.03
N TRP A 279 12.40 12.66 -3.46
CA TRP A 279 13.31 13.77 -3.12
C TRP A 279 14.03 13.61 -1.79
N GLY A 280 13.63 12.64 -0.95
CA GLY A 280 14.40 12.28 0.26
C GLY A 280 15.78 11.70 -0.02
N GLY A 281 16.10 11.41 -1.30
CA GLY A 281 17.45 10.99 -1.70
C GLY A 281 17.85 9.59 -1.25
N GLY A 282 16.93 8.80 -0.67
CA GLY A 282 17.22 7.50 -0.05
C GLY A 282 17.70 7.63 1.40
N ASP A 283 17.70 8.83 1.95
CA ASP A 283 17.97 9.06 3.35
C ASP A 283 16.69 8.91 4.18
N PRO A 284 16.69 8.09 5.25
CA PRO A 284 15.53 7.85 6.09
C PRO A 284 14.91 9.12 6.67
N GLU A 285 15.73 10.02 7.21
CA GLU A 285 15.27 11.23 7.85
C GLU A 285 14.67 12.21 6.85
N ASN A 286 15.37 12.48 5.75
CA ASN A 286 14.88 13.38 4.71
C ASN A 286 13.58 12.85 4.08
N THR A 287 13.45 11.54 3.87
CA THR A 287 12.23 10.92 3.32
C THR A 287 11.03 11.21 4.22
N ILE A 288 11.14 10.96 5.52
CA ILE A 288 10.05 11.23 6.47
C ILE A 288 9.76 12.73 6.54
N ARG A 289 10.79 13.56 6.72
CA ARG A 289 10.62 15.01 6.90
C ARG A 289 10.03 15.68 5.67
N ILE A 290 10.45 15.32 4.46
CA ILE A 290 9.89 15.91 3.23
C ILE A 290 8.43 15.49 3.04
N ALA A 291 8.08 14.21 3.25
CA ALA A 291 6.71 13.75 3.15
C ALA A 291 5.80 14.46 4.17
N ALA A 292 6.19 14.52 5.44
CA ALA A 292 5.44 15.18 6.50
C ALA A 292 5.28 16.69 6.24
N ARG A 293 6.34 17.37 5.78
CA ARG A 293 6.30 18.78 5.44
C ARG A 293 5.46 19.08 4.20
N GLY A 294 5.16 18.09 3.38
CA GLY A 294 4.17 18.19 2.30
C GLY A 294 2.79 18.58 2.81
N GLY A 295 2.50 18.35 4.08
CA GLY A 295 1.22 18.69 4.72
C GLY A 295 0.12 17.71 4.34
N TYR A 296 -1.13 18.17 4.45
CA TYR A 296 -2.34 17.33 4.30
C TYR A 296 -2.37 16.25 5.37
N ASP A 297 -2.42 14.97 5.00
CA ASP A 297 -2.30 13.83 5.90
C ASP A 297 -0.82 13.54 6.16
N SER A 298 -0.25 14.35 7.01
CA SER A 298 1.20 14.45 7.15
C SER A 298 1.82 13.44 8.11
N ASP A 299 1.04 12.51 8.62
CA ASP A 299 1.49 11.32 9.36
C ASP A 299 1.42 10.07 8.48
N CYS A 300 0.32 9.84 7.76
CA CYS A 300 0.18 8.69 6.89
C CYS A 300 1.09 8.77 5.64
N ASN A 301 1.29 9.97 5.07
CA ASN A 301 2.15 10.13 3.90
C ASN A 301 3.61 9.73 4.17
N PRO A 302 4.28 10.17 5.26
CA PRO A 302 5.62 9.68 5.59
C PRO A 302 5.63 8.23 6.07
N SER A 303 4.52 7.68 6.60
CA SER A 303 4.35 6.28 6.95
C SER A 303 4.66 5.38 5.75
N SER A 304 3.88 5.49 4.68
CA SER A 304 4.08 4.70 3.46
C SER A 304 5.42 5.00 2.78
N ALA A 305 5.84 6.28 2.71
CA ALA A 305 7.12 6.65 2.09
C ALA A 305 8.33 6.02 2.78
N ALA A 306 8.36 6.07 4.11
CA ALA A 306 9.43 5.49 4.92
C ALA A 306 9.37 3.96 4.94
N GLY A 307 8.17 3.38 5.00
CA GLY A 307 8.01 1.94 4.97
C GLY A 307 8.58 1.31 3.71
N VAL A 308 8.26 1.86 2.52
CA VAL A 308 8.83 1.41 1.25
C VAL A 308 10.34 1.61 1.23
N LEU A 309 10.85 2.78 1.65
CA LEU A 309 12.28 3.04 1.68
C LEU A 309 13.01 2.05 2.59
N PHE A 310 12.52 1.84 3.81
CA PHE A 310 13.17 0.97 4.79
C PHE A 310 13.16 -0.49 4.32
N THR A 311 12.09 -0.94 3.66
CA THR A 311 12.06 -2.25 3.01
C THR A 311 13.18 -2.39 1.98
N SER A 312 13.40 -1.36 1.16
CA SER A 312 14.46 -1.37 0.14
C SER A 312 15.87 -1.35 0.72
N LEU A 313 16.06 -0.67 1.84
CA LEU A 313 17.35 -0.60 2.54
C LEU A 313 17.65 -1.87 3.33
N GLY A 314 16.64 -2.46 3.97
CA GLY A 314 16.80 -3.52 4.97
C GLY A 314 17.27 -2.99 6.33
N LEU A 315 16.97 -3.75 7.39
CA LEU A 315 17.14 -3.31 8.79
C LEU A 315 18.58 -2.92 9.14
N LYS A 316 19.57 -3.57 8.55
CA LYS A 316 20.99 -3.31 8.80
C LYS A 316 21.45 -1.94 8.32
N ASN A 317 20.75 -1.37 7.34
CA ASN A 317 21.10 -0.09 6.74
C ASN A 317 20.22 1.07 7.26
N ILE A 318 19.37 0.80 8.26
CA ILE A 318 18.54 1.80 8.90
C ILE A 318 19.23 2.27 10.19
N PRO A 319 19.26 3.58 10.47
CA PRO A 319 19.80 4.08 11.73
C PRO A 319 19.09 3.44 12.93
N ALA A 320 19.88 2.95 13.88
CA ALA A 320 19.40 2.23 15.06
C ALA A 320 18.41 3.03 15.91
N LYS A 321 18.47 4.38 15.85
CA LYS A 321 17.54 5.29 16.54
C LYS A 321 16.07 5.04 16.23
N TYR A 322 15.73 4.40 15.09
CA TYR A 322 14.35 4.14 14.69
C TYR A 322 13.76 2.86 15.28
N TYR A 323 14.56 1.94 15.85
CA TYR A 323 14.01 0.66 16.32
C TYR A 323 14.54 0.16 17.67
N THR A 324 15.62 0.74 18.21
CA THR A 324 16.24 0.21 19.45
C THR A 324 15.36 0.35 20.69
N ALA A 325 14.47 1.33 20.72
CA ALA A 325 13.58 1.58 21.85
C ALA A 325 12.17 0.98 21.67
N LEU A 326 11.94 0.21 20.58
CA LEU A 326 10.63 -0.40 20.33
C LEU A 326 10.28 -1.40 21.44
N ASP A 327 9.15 -1.17 22.11
CA ASP A 327 8.58 -2.11 23.08
C ASP A 327 7.93 -3.28 22.35
N ARG A 328 8.65 -4.40 22.32
CA ARG A 328 8.22 -5.60 21.63
C ARG A 328 7.10 -6.36 22.34
N SER A 329 6.77 -6.01 23.58
CA SER A 329 5.72 -6.65 24.36
C SER A 329 4.40 -5.89 24.31
N LYS A 330 4.43 -4.61 23.90
CA LYS A 330 3.23 -3.79 23.76
C LYS A 330 2.42 -4.25 22.55
N LYS A 331 1.11 -4.38 22.72
CA LYS A 331 0.19 -4.71 21.64
C LYS A 331 -0.25 -3.48 20.90
N PHE A 332 -0.44 -3.63 19.59
CA PHE A 332 -1.14 -2.65 18.78
C PHE A 332 -2.60 -2.58 19.23
N SER A 333 -3.11 -1.37 19.34
CA SER A 333 -4.47 -1.12 19.82
C SER A 333 -5.50 -1.89 18.97
N PHE A 334 -6.51 -2.40 19.64
CA PHE A 334 -7.62 -3.16 19.03
C PHE A 334 -7.23 -4.47 18.33
N THR A 335 -6.00 -4.93 18.47
CA THR A 335 -5.50 -6.16 17.85
C THR A 335 -5.00 -7.16 18.89
N ALA A 336 -4.76 -8.40 18.47
CA ALA A 336 -4.08 -9.41 19.29
C ALA A 336 -2.55 -9.35 19.12
N TYR A 337 -2.04 -8.55 18.19
CA TYR A 337 -0.63 -8.53 17.80
C TYR A 337 0.21 -7.59 18.68
N ASP A 338 1.35 -8.06 19.08
CA ASP A 338 2.55 -7.29 19.39
C ASP A 338 3.51 -7.36 18.19
N PHE A 339 4.62 -6.62 18.25
CA PHE A 339 5.53 -6.58 17.09
C PHE A 339 6.09 -7.95 16.69
N PRO A 340 6.55 -8.84 17.60
CA PRO A 340 7.00 -10.19 17.24
C PRO A 340 5.92 -11.03 16.58
N SER A 341 4.72 -11.10 17.12
CA SER A 341 3.62 -11.90 16.57
C SER A 341 3.11 -11.36 15.23
N LEU A 342 3.13 -10.04 15.02
CA LEU A 342 2.89 -9.44 13.70
C LEU A 342 3.90 -9.92 12.67
N ILE A 343 5.20 -9.92 13.00
CA ILE A 343 6.25 -10.40 12.11
C ILE A 343 6.08 -11.89 11.77
N GLU A 344 5.70 -12.71 12.77
CA GLU A 344 5.48 -14.15 12.56
C GLU A 344 4.29 -14.43 11.62
N VAL A 345 3.18 -13.72 11.80
CA VAL A 345 2.01 -13.90 10.91
C VAL A 345 2.32 -13.43 9.50
N CYS A 346 2.98 -12.29 9.34
CA CYS A 346 3.39 -11.79 8.02
C CYS A 346 4.34 -12.76 7.30
N GLU A 347 5.33 -13.32 7.99
CA GLU A 347 6.22 -14.33 7.42
C GLU A 347 5.45 -15.59 6.99
N ARG A 348 4.52 -16.06 7.82
CA ARG A 348 3.67 -17.21 7.49
C ARG A 348 2.79 -16.96 6.27
N LEU A 349 2.20 -15.76 6.17
CA LEU A 349 1.38 -15.36 5.01
C LEU A 349 2.23 -15.23 3.75
N ALA A 350 3.41 -14.62 3.81
CA ALA A 350 4.31 -14.48 2.67
C ALA A 350 4.74 -15.84 2.09
N ARG A 351 5.01 -16.82 2.94
CA ARG A 351 5.28 -18.19 2.49
C ARG A 351 4.12 -18.78 1.69
N LYS A 352 2.88 -18.57 2.17
CA LYS A 352 1.68 -18.99 1.45
C LYS A 352 1.52 -18.23 0.12
N VAL A 353 1.81 -16.93 0.11
CA VAL A 353 1.77 -16.10 -1.11
C VAL A 353 2.77 -16.61 -2.13
N VAL A 354 4.04 -16.77 -1.77
CA VAL A 354 5.08 -17.25 -2.69
C VAL A 354 4.67 -18.58 -3.34
N LEU A 355 4.15 -19.53 -2.56
CA LEU A 355 3.71 -20.82 -3.08
C LEU A 355 2.48 -20.69 -4.00
N LYS A 356 1.52 -19.84 -3.64
CA LYS A 356 0.30 -19.63 -4.42
C LYS A 356 0.58 -18.96 -5.77
N GLU A 357 1.58 -18.06 -5.81
CA GLU A 357 2.03 -17.39 -7.04
C GLU A 357 2.94 -18.26 -7.92
N GLY A 358 3.05 -19.56 -7.63
CA GLY A 358 3.86 -20.52 -8.40
C GLY A 358 5.34 -20.52 -8.04
N GLY A 359 5.72 -19.80 -6.99
CA GLY A 359 7.07 -19.82 -6.45
C GLY A 359 7.40 -21.11 -5.69
N LYS A 360 8.64 -21.19 -5.20
CA LYS A 360 9.15 -22.34 -4.46
C LYS A 360 9.93 -21.87 -3.23
N ILE A 361 9.86 -22.67 -2.18
CA ILE A 361 10.68 -22.48 -0.98
C ILE A 361 11.63 -23.67 -0.91
N ARG A 362 12.94 -23.44 -0.92
CA ARG A 362 13.98 -24.47 -0.96
C ARG A 362 15.15 -24.09 -0.08
N LYS A 363 16.02 -25.03 0.23
CA LYS A 363 17.33 -24.76 0.83
C LYS A 363 18.38 -24.56 -0.26
N ASP A 364 19.23 -23.56 -0.08
CA ASP A 364 20.42 -23.34 -0.91
C ASP A 364 21.54 -24.35 -0.58
N SER A 365 22.68 -24.23 -1.24
CA SER A 365 23.85 -25.08 -1.01
C SER A 365 24.40 -25.02 0.43
N ASN A 366 24.09 -23.96 1.17
CA ASN A 366 24.50 -23.73 2.57
C ASN A 366 23.42 -24.14 3.58
N GLY A 367 22.32 -24.76 3.10
CA GLY A 367 21.19 -25.15 3.93
C GLY A 367 20.28 -24.01 4.35
N LYS A 368 20.48 -22.78 3.83
CA LYS A 368 19.62 -21.62 4.11
C LYS A 368 18.37 -21.69 3.24
N GLU A 369 17.24 -21.37 3.85
CA GLU A 369 15.97 -21.32 3.15
C GLU A 369 15.89 -20.10 2.24
N ILE A 370 15.46 -20.32 0.99
CA ILE A 370 15.32 -19.30 -0.04
C ILE A 370 13.92 -19.36 -0.67
N PHE A 371 13.37 -18.19 -0.97
CA PHE A 371 12.19 -18.02 -1.81
C PHE A 371 12.65 -17.85 -3.25
N ILE A 372 12.06 -18.62 -4.16
CA ILE A 372 12.25 -18.54 -5.61
C ILE A 372 10.92 -18.05 -6.17
N ILE A 373 10.89 -16.83 -6.70
CA ILE A 373 9.66 -16.09 -7.03
C ILE A 373 9.61 -15.84 -8.53
N PRO A 374 8.61 -16.36 -9.25
CA PRO A 374 8.41 -16.06 -10.66
C PRO A 374 8.21 -14.56 -10.90
N GLN A 375 8.75 -14.06 -12.01
CA GLN A 375 8.56 -12.67 -12.41
C GLN A 375 7.31 -12.56 -13.28
N ASN A 376 6.13 -12.53 -12.63
CA ASN A 376 4.86 -12.32 -13.30
C ASN A 376 4.55 -10.82 -13.37
N ALA A 377 4.25 -10.31 -14.56
CA ALA A 377 3.76 -8.95 -14.69
C ALA A 377 2.37 -8.83 -14.04
N PRO A 378 2.09 -7.75 -13.32
CA PRO A 378 0.75 -7.51 -12.82
C PRO A 378 -0.22 -7.25 -13.98
N ALA A 379 -1.48 -7.66 -13.80
CA ALA A 379 -2.57 -7.42 -14.73
C ALA A 379 -3.67 -6.60 -14.02
N PRO A 380 -3.56 -5.27 -14.00
CA PRO A 380 -4.57 -4.42 -13.39
C PRO A 380 -5.94 -4.62 -14.05
N ASP A 381 -7.00 -4.51 -13.24
CA ASP A 381 -8.37 -4.47 -13.75
C ASP A 381 -8.61 -3.22 -14.61
N GLY A 382 -9.78 -3.13 -15.23
CA GLY A 382 -10.21 -1.93 -15.95
C GLY A 382 -10.36 -0.72 -15.02
N TYR A 383 -10.33 0.48 -15.60
CA TYR A 383 -10.44 1.72 -14.83
C TYR A 383 -11.86 1.97 -14.33
N ASP A 384 -12.07 1.89 -13.05
CA ASP A 384 -13.30 2.30 -12.37
C ASP A 384 -13.32 3.82 -12.20
N ILE A 385 -14.11 4.51 -13.02
CA ILE A 385 -14.22 5.97 -13.00
C ILE A 385 -15.13 6.41 -11.85
N ALA A 386 -14.56 6.93 -10.76
CA ALA A 386 -15.32 7.28 -9.57
C ALA A 386 -16.35 8.39 -9.79
N TRP A 387 -16.10 9.34 -10.70
CA TRP A 387 -17.04 10.46 -11.03
C TRP A 387 -18.09 10.10 -12.09
N ALA A 388 -17.97 8.97 -12.73
CA ALA A 388 -18.97 8.42 -13.64
C ALA A 388 -19.07 6.91 -13.37
N PRO A 389 -19.39 6.52 -12.12
CA PRO A 389 -19.37 5.12 -11.74
C PRO A 389 -20.44 4.36 -12.50
N VAL A 390 -20.16 3.10 -12.82
CA VAL A 390 -21.18 2.17 -13.28
C VAL A 390 -22.27 2.03 -12.21
N ARG A 391 -23.45 1.56 -12.61
CA ARG A 391 -24.54 1.36 -11.63
C ARG A 391 -24.11 0.34 -10.57
N PRO A 392 -24.44 0.57 -9.27
CA PRO A 392 -24.20 -0.42 -8.22
C PRO A 392 -24.85 -1.77 -8.58
N GLU A 393 -24.18 -2.85 -8.23
CA GLU A 393 -24.64 -4.22 -8.53
C GLU A 393 -25.88 -4.64 -7.74
N GLY A 394 -26.20 -3.91 -6.66
CA GLY A 394 -27.29 -4.25 -5.75
C GLY A 394 -26.89 -5.29 -4.69
N CYS A 395 -25.58 -5.40 -4.41
CA CYS A 395 -25.06 -6.36 -3.47
C CYS A 395 -25.62 -6.15 -2.05
N ARG A 396 -26.18 -7.20 -1.49
CA ARG A 396 -26.70 -7.20 -0.11
C ARG A 396 -26.23 -8.46 0.62
N TYR A 397 -26.01 -8.33 1.92
CA TYR A 397 -25.79 -9.48 2.78
C TYR A 397 -27.09 -10.30 2.94
N THR A 398 -26.96 -11.62 2.92
CA THR A 398 -28.04 -12.53 3.28
C THR A 398 -28.43 -12.38 4.77
N SER A 399 -29.55 -12.93 5.17
CA SER A 399 -29.98 -12.91 6.59
C SER A 399 -28.96 -13.61 7.49
N GLU A 400 -28.34 -14.70 7.03
CA GLU A 400 -27.31 -15.45 7.75
C GLU A 400 -26.01 -14.64 7.90
N GLU A 401 -25.55 -13.98 6.83
CA GLU A 401 -24.39 -13.11 6.85
C GLU A 401 -24.63 -11.91 7.78
N ARG A 402 -25.80 -11.28 7.70
CA ARG A 402 -26.18 -10.18 8.60
C ARG A 402 -26.20 -10.59 10.06
N ALA A 403 -26.62 -11.80 10.39
CA ALA A 403 -26.59 -12.33 11.74
C ALA A 403 -25.16 -12.45 12.31
N ARG A 404 -24.15 -12.51 11.44
CA ARG A 404 -22.71 -12.54 11.81
C ARG A 404 -22.12 -11.16 12.05
N ILE A 405 -22.79 -10.09 11.61
CA ILE A 405 -22.40 -8.70 11.91
C ILE A 405 -22.98 -8.34 13.29
N ARG A 406 -22.12 -8.40 14.31
CA ARG A 406 -22.51 -8.24 15.73
C ARG A 406 -22.34 -6.82 16.25
N ALA A 407 -21.52 -6.00 15.60
CA ALA A 407 -21.30 -4.62 16.00
C ALA A 407 -22.48 -3.76 15.54
N LYS A 408 -23.16 -3.14 16.48
CA LYS A 408 -24.26 -2.19 16.23
C LYS A 408 -23.70 -0.77 16.05
#